data_6cdc1404f68bc14d8f410de9c9f96a5b
#
_entry.id   6cdc1404f68bc14d8f410de9c9f96a5b
#
_cell.length_a   1.000
_cell.length_b   1.000
_cell.length_c   1.000
_cell.angle_alpha   90.00
_cell.angle_beta   90.00
_cell.angle_gamma   90.00
#
_symmetry.space_group_name_H-M   'P 1'
#
loop_
_entity.id
_entity.type
_entity.pdbx_description
1 polymer ?
#
loop_
_entity_poly.entity_id
_entity_poly.type
_entity_poly.pdbx_seq_one_letter_code
_entity_poly.pdbx_strand_id
1 'polypeptide(L)'
;MNKIFHGDGPHRKTVITYGTFDVLHQGHINLLRRAKELGDYLIVGVTTDNFDMERGKLNTRDSVMKRVQAVKETGYADEVIIEEYKGQKIDDVQRYDVDVFAIGSDWEGYFDYMKEFCEVVYLPRTEGISSTMLREEQISVRIGIIGTGSIAGRFVPEAKFVSGNTISAAYNPDHAECEAFCSANGIPLAARTFEELLDGCDAVYVASPHYTHYEYVKAALEAGKDVLCETPFVLRLTQAEELYSIAEARHKTLLIAHKTAYCPAFRHLVTMLKSGVIGKIVDINASVTTLTDEKSSKLDHNQYDGSMNENACFPLLPIIKLLGREVRNINFYSIMKNEVDMYTKAVFRYDNATASFQVGLGAKTEGNMVISGTQGYIYVPAPWWKTDYFELRFEDQNMNRKCFYPFMGEGLRYEIREFVSQILNPEQNLYLLTKEEIIAMARVQEDYINGKNVYKLS
;
A
#
# COMPACT_ATOMS: atom_id res chain seq x y z
N MET A 1 7.20 -13.94 -35.80
CA MET A 1 5.80 -13.46 -35.82
C MET A 1 4.98 -14.46 -36.62
N ASN A 2 4.26 -15.34 -35.96
CA ASN A 2 3.37 -16.29 -36.66
C ASN A 2 1.96 -15.69 -36.68
N LYS A 3 1.56 -15.15 -37.85
CA LYS A 3 0.15 -14.85 -38.11
C LYS A 3 -0.62 -16.17 -38.12
N ILE A 4 -1.65 -16.29 -37.31
CA ILE A 4 -2.59 -17.39 -37.38
C ILE A 4 -3.46 -17.11 -38.60
N PHE A 5 -3.13 -17.74 -39.75
CA PHE A 5 -3.98 -17.69 -40.94
C PHE A 5 -5.30 -18.42 -40.67
N HIS A 6 -6.40 -17.68 -40.62
CA HIS A 6 -7.74 -18.27 -40.76
C HIS A 6 -7.98 -18.57 -42.26
N GLY A 7 -8.38 -19.80 -42.55
CA GLY A 7 -8.58 -20.32 -43.91
C GLY A 7 -9.64 -19.54 -44.71
N ASP A 8 -9.75 -19.84 -46.05
CA ASP A 8 -10.58 -19.24 -47.11
C ASP A 8 -12.12 -19.27 -46.86
N GLY A 9 -12.54 -18.70 -45.72
CA GLY A 9 -13.95 -18.42 -45.40
C GLY A 9 -14.27 -16.92 -45.49
N PRO A 10 -15.52 -16.50 -45.50
CA PRO A 10 -15.88 -15.09 -45.43
C PRO A 10 -15.25 -14.47 -44.20
N HIS A 11 -14.62 -13.27 -44.36
CA HIS A 11 -13.96 -12.56 -43.27
C HIS A 11 -14.92 -12.39 -42.09
N ARG A 12 -14.53 -12.95 -40.92
CA ARG A 12 -15.31 -12.86 -39.68
C ARG A 12 -14.90 -11.58 -38.96
N LYS A 13 -15.83 -10.62 -38.82
CA LYS A 13 -15.55 -9.34 -38.15
C LYS A 13 -15.24 -9.56 -36.65
N THR A 14 -13.98 -9.34 -36.28
CA THR A 14 -13.47 -9.56 -34.91
C THR A 14 -13.48 -8.27 -34.11
N VAL A 15 -14.11 -8.31 -32.94
CA VAL A 15 -14.19 -7.19 -31.97
C VAL A 15 -13.40 -7.54 -30.73
N ILE A 16 -12.67 -6.59 -30.18
CA ILE A 16 -12.00 -6.75 -28.88
C ILE A 16 -12.43 -5.65 -27.92
N THR A 17 -12.62 -6.01 -26.64
CA THR A 17 -12.87 -5.07 -25.56
C THR A 17 -12.07 -5.46 -24.32
N TYR A 18 -11.80 -4.48 -23.45
CA TYR A 18 -11.03 -4.71 -22.24
C TYR A 18 -11.71 -4.11 -21.01
N GLY A 19 -11.53 -4.75 -19.87
CA GLY A 19 -12.03 -4.25 -18.61
C GLY A 19 -11.54 -5.05 -17.41
N THR A 20 -11.72 -4.48 -16.24
CA THR A 20 -11.49 -5.19 -14.98
C THR A 20 -12.59 -6.21 -14.73
N PHE A 21 -13.85 -5.90 -15.07
CA PHE A 21 -15.04 -6.71 -14.86
C PHE A 21 -15.23 -7.19 -13.41
N ASP A 22 -14.75 -6.38 -12.47
CA ASP A 22 -14.87 -6.67 -11.05
C ASP A 22 -16.31 -6.48 -10.58
N VAL A 23 -16.81 -7.42 -9.77
CA VAL A 23 -18.22 -7.49 -9.37
C VAL A 23 -19.12 -7.27 -10.60
N LEU A 24 -19.15 -8.28 -11.50
CA LEU A 24 -19.85 -8.15 -12.78
C LEU A 24 -21.30 -7.68 -12.56
N HIS A 25 -21.66 -6.58 -13.23
CA HIS A 25 -22.97 -5.93 -13.08
C HIS A 25 -23.58 -5.58 -14.42
N GLN A 26 -24.84 -5.10 -14.42
CA GLN A 26 -25.59 -4.79 -15.63
C GLN A 26 -24.87 -3.83 -16.58
N GLY A 27 -24.08 -2.86 -16.06
CA GLY A 27 -23.25 -1.98 -16.89
C GLY A 27 -22.18 -2.73 -17.68
N HIS A 28 -21.52 -3.71 -17.08
CA HIS A 28 -20.56 -4.58 -17.76
C HIS A 28 -21.27 -5.49 -18.79
N ILE A 29 -22.42 -6.06 -18.42
CA ILE A 29 -23.22 -6.93 -19.32
C ILE A 29 -23.66 -6.12 -20.55
N ASN A 30 -24.12 -4.88 -20.37
CA ASN A 30 -24.51 -4.01 -21.46
C ASN A 30 -23.33 -3.64 -22.37
N LEU A 31 -22.14 -3.39 -21.79
CA LEU A 31 -20.92 -3.15 -22.56
C LEU A 31 -20.57 -4.37 -23.43
N LEU A 32 -20.56 -5.57 -22.85
CA LEU A 32 -20.25 -6.81 -23.56
C LEU A 32 -21.27 -7.09 -24.68
N ARG A 33 -22.56 -6.91 -24.40
CA ARG A 33 -23.63 -7.06 -25.40
C ARG A 33 -23.42 -6.09 -26.57
N ARG A 34 -23.22 -4.79 -26.29
CA ARG A 34 -23.00 -3.76 -27.32
C ARG A 34 -21.71 -4.00 -28.11
N ALA A 35 -20.66 -4.47 -27.46
CA ALA A 35 -19.41 -4.84 -28.14
C ALA A 35 -19.64 -6.04 -29.07
N LYS A 36 -20.40 -7.05 -28.62
CA LYS A 36 -20.77 -8.23 -29.46
C LYS A 36 -21.59 -7.85 -30.70
N GLU A 37 -22.45 -6.83 -30.59
CA GLU A 37 -23.30 -6.34 -31.71
C GLU A 37 -22.47 -5.66 -32.84
N LEU A 38 -21.17 -5.33 -32.58
CA LEU A 38 -20.30 -4.70 -33.58
C LEU A 38 -19.63 -5.68 -34.55
N GLY A 39 -19.68 -6.99 -34.27
CA GLY A 39 -19.04 -7.99 -35.11
C GLY A 39 -19.49 -9.43 -34.79
N ASP A 40 -18.87 -10.37 -35.50
CA ASP A 40 -19.22 -11.79 -35.45
C ASP A 40 -18.54 -12.52 -34.28
N TYR A 41 -17.37 -12.00 -33.83
CA TYR A 41 -16.54 -12.61 -32.80
C TYR A 41 -16.04 -11.58 -31.80
N LEU A 42 -16.36 -11.82 -30.54
CA LEU A 42 -15.95 -10.91 -29.44
C LEU A 42 -14.86 -11.54 -28.58
N ILE A 43 -13.72 -10.88 -28.55
CA ILE A 43 -12.63 -11.17 -27.60
C ILE A 43 -12.75 -10.21 -26.43
N VAL A 44 -12.69 -10.75 -25.21
CA VAL A 44 -12.74 -9.92 -23.98
C VAL A 44 -11.45 -10.07 -23.18
N GLY A 45 -10.70 -8.99 -23.07
CA GLY A 45 -9.51 -8.91 -22.21
C GLY A 45 -9.87 -8.55 -20.78
N VAL A 46 -9.57 -9.45 -19.84
CA VAL A 46 -9.75 -9.24 -18.39
C VAL A 46 -8.40 -8.87 -17.79
N THR A 47 -8.31 -7.73 -17.15
CA THR A 47 -7.06 -7.25 -16.52
C THR A 47 -6.64 -8.10 -15.33
N THR A 48 -5.34 -8.38 -15.15
CA THR A 48 -4.84 -9.00 -13.92
C THR A 48 -4.91 -8.04 -12.73
N ASP A 49 -4.92 -8.60 -11.51
CA ASP A 49 -4.92 -7.80 -10.29
C ASP A 49 -3.66 -6.93 -10.19
N ASN A 50 -2.51 -7.44 -10.65
CA ASN A 50 -1.26 -6.68 -10.70
C ASN A 50 -1.34 -5.52 -11.71
N PHE A 51 -1.88 -5.76 -12.89
CA PHE A 51 -2.03 -4.72 -13.91
C PHE A 51 -3.08 -3.66 -13.52
N ASP A 52 -4.16 -4.08 -12.87
CA ASP A 52 -5.15 -3.15 -12.28
C ASP A 52 -4.51 -2.28 -11.18
N MET A 53 -3.62 -2.84 -10.36
CA MET A 53 -2.84 -2.07 -9.37
C MET A 53 -1.93 -1.03 -10.03
N GLU A 54 -1.23 -1.39 -11.10
CA GLU A 54 -0.38 -0.46 -11.86
C GLU A 54 -1.18 0.70 -12.47
N ARG A 55 -2.46 0.47 -12.79
CA ARG A 55 -3.39 1.47 -13.32
C ARG A 55 -4.14 2.27 -12.24
N GLY A 56 -3.80 2.06 -10.95
CA GLY A 56 -4.41 2.77 -9.83
C GLY A 56 -5.76 2.21 -9.36
N LYS A 57 -6.18 1.02 -9.85
CA LYS A 57 -7.34 0.30 -9.34
C LYS A 57 -6.89 -0.65 -8.24
N LEU A 58 -6.95 -0.18 -7.01
CA LEU A 58 -6.34 -0.85 -5.86
C LEU A 58 -7.22 -1.91 -5.17
N ASN A 59 -8.45 -2.18 -5.63
CA ASN A 59 -9.34 -3.17 -5.02
C ASN A 59 -10.23 -3.83 -6.06
N THR A 60 -9.70 -4.82 -6.74
CA THR A 60 -10.53 -5.84 -7.35
C THR A 60 -10.98 -6.79 -6.23
N ARG A 61 -12.27 -6.92 -6.04
CA ARG A 61 -12.89 -7.80 -5.04
C ARG A 61 -12.79 -9.27 -5.45
N ASP A 62 -13.04 -9.51 -6.73
CA ASP A 62 -13.02 -10.85 -7.30
C ASP A 62 -11.64 -11.12 -7.92
N SER A 63 -11.08 -12.31 -7.65
CA SER A 63 -9.83 -12.72 -8.30
C SER A 63 -9.97 -12.73 -9.83
N VAL A 64 -8.86 -12.56 -10.55
CA VAL A 64 -8.87 -12.58 -12.02
C VAL A 64 -9.59 -13.79 -12.58
N MET A 65 -9.42 -14.99 -11.99
CA MET A 65 -10.08 -16.21 -12.45
C MET A 65 -11.59 -16.17 -12.25
N LYS A 66 -12.06 -15.60 -11.13
CA LYS A 66 -13.50 -15.42 -10.88
C LYS A 66 -14.10 -14.41 -11.87
N ARG A 67 -13.39 -13.32 -12.16
CA ARG A 67 -13.81 -12.30 -13.14
C ARG A 67 -13.85 -12.86 -14.57
N VAL A 68 -12.85 -13.67 -14.95
CA VAL A 68 -12.85 -14.42 -16.23
C VAL A 68 -14.04 -15.35 -16.32
N GLN A 69 -14.35 -16.09 -15.26
CA GLN A 69 -15.49 -17.00 -15.23
C GLN A 69 -16.81 -16.23 -15.35
N ALA A 70 -16.97 -15.14 -14.61
CA ALA A 70 -18.17 -14.31 -14.69
C ALA A 70 -18.38 -13.72 -16.10
N VAL A 71 -17.32 -13.27 -16.78
CA VAL A 71 -17.40 -12.81 -18.18
C VAL A 71 -17.85 -13.95 -19.11
N LYS A 72 -17.28 -15.16 -18.98
CA LYS A 72 -17.69 -16.32 -19.78
C LYS A 72 -19.16 -16.69 -19.57
N GLU A 73 -19.63 -16.63 -18.34
CA GLU A 73 -21.02 -16.95 -17.98
C GLU A 73 -22.05 -15.99 -18.58
N THR A 74 -21.63 -14.77 -19.00
CA THR A 74 -22.53 -13.86 -19.73
C THR A 74 -22.96 -14.38 -21.10
N GLY A 75 -22.18 -15.27 -21.69
CA GLY A 75 -22.41 -15.82 -23.03
C GLY A 75 -22.15 -14.85 -24.19
N TYR A 76 -21.66 -13.62 -23.93
CA TYR A 76 -21.35 -12.65 -24.99
C TYR A 76 -19.92 -12.81 -25.53
N ALA A 77 -18.96 -13.22 -24.72
CA ALA A 77 -17.58 -13.40 -25.12
C ALA A 77 -17.40 -14.75 -25.84
N ASP A 78 -16.88 -14.72 -27.06
CA ASP A 78 -16.46 -15.92 -27.78
C ASP A 78 -15.08 -16.40 -27.29
N GLU A 79 -14.23 -15.46 -26.92
CA GLU A 79 -12.91 -15.73 -26.33
C GLU A 79 -12.65 -14.77 -25.16
N VAL A 80 -12.02 -15.26 -24.10
CA VAL A 80 -11.58 -14.42 -22.96
C VAL A 80 -10.08 -14.57 -22.80
N ILE A 81 -9.38 -13.46 -22.89
CA ILE A 81 -7.92 -13.35 -22.71
C ILE A 81 -7.59 -12.57 -21.44
N ILE A 82 -6.35 -12.66 -20.99
CA ILE A 82 -5.87 -11.94 -19.80
C ILE A 82 -4.98 -10.79 -20.24
N GLU A 83 -5.22 -9.59 -19.70
CA GLU A 83 -4.37 -8.43 -19.91
C GLU A 83 -3.39 -8.28 -18.73
N GLU A 84 -2.08 -8.39 -19.01
CA GLU A 84 -1.03 -8.45 -18.00
C GLU A 84 -0.06 -7.27 -18.05
N TYR A 85 0.06 -6.55 -19.17
CA TYR A 85 1.06 -5.50 -19.34
C TYR A 85 0.59 -4.33 -20.20
N LYS A 86 1.24 -3.17 -19.96
CA LYS A 86 0.98 -1.96 -20.75
C LYS A 86 1.45 -2.13 -22.20
N GLY A 87 0.56 -1.88 -23.15
CA GLY A 87 0.81 -2.04 -24.58
C GLY A 87 0.27 -3.33 -25.18
N GLN A 88 -0.13 -4.31 -24.37
CA GLN A 88 -0.72 -5.57 -24.84
C GLN A 88 -1.87 -5.39 -25.82
N LYS A 89 -2.66 -4.33 -25.66
CA LYS A 89 -3.78 -4.04 -26.57
C LYS A 89 -3.36 -3.92 -28.05
N ILE A 90 -2.19 -3.33 -28.31
CA ILE A 90 -1.64 -3.22 -29.68
C ILE A 90 -1.23 -4.61 -30.17
N ASP A 91 -0.52 -5.36 -29.31
CA ASP A 91 -0.06 -6.72 -29.64
C ASP A 91 -1.24 -7.64 -29.94
N ASP A 92 -2.30 -7.57 -29.11
CA ASP A 92 -3.50 -8.38 -29.28
C ASP A 92 -4.30 -7.99 -30.54
N VAL A 93 -4.48 -6.70 -30.83
CA VAL A 93 -5.14 -6.23 -32.04
C VAL A 93 -4.44 -6.76 -33.29
N GLN A 94 -3.10 -6.75 -33.31
CA GLN A 94 -2.32 -7.29 -34.43
C GLN A 94 -2.32 -8.82 -34.48
N ARG A 95 -2.28 -9.47 -33.29
CA ARG A 95 -2.25 -10.94 -33.17
C ARG A 95 -3.54 -11.60 -33.63
N TYR A 96 -4.67 -11.02 -33.23
CA TYR A 96 -6.00 -11.56 -33.50
C TYR A 96 -6.66 -10.97 -34.75
N ASP A 97 -5.94 -10.12 -35.51
CA ASP A 97 -6.44 -9.43 -36.71
C ASP A 97 -7.78 -8.73 -36.44
N VAL A 98 -7.79 -7.88 -35.42
CA VAL A 98 -9.01 -7.25 -34.86
C VAL A 98 -9.49 -6.12 -35.77
N ASP A 99 -10.74 -6.15 -36.13
CA ASP A 99 -11.39 -5.09 -36.94
C ASP A 99 -11.84 -3.90 -36.06
N VAL A 100 -12.34 -4.18 -34.86
CA VAL A 100 -12.93 -3.17 -33.99
C VAL A 100 -12.41 -3.27 -32.56
N PHE A 101 -11.84 -2.21 -32.04
CA PHE A 101 -11.55 -2.02 -30.63
C PHE A 101 -12.71 -1.25 -30.00
N ALA A 102 -13.52 -1.93 -29.16
CA ALA A 102 -14.66 -1.35 -28.47
C ALA A 102 -14.34 -1.08 -27.00
N ILE A 103 -14.62 0.12 -26.49
CA ILE A 103 -14.36 0.50 -25.08
C ILE A 103 -15.45 1.47 -24.60
N GLY A 104 -15.63 1.57 -23.27
CA GLY A 104 -16.61 2.51 -22.71
C GLY A 104 -16.27 3.98 -22.99
N SER A 105 -17.28 4.84 -23.12
CA SER A 105 -17.15 6.26 -23.41
C SER A 105 -16.38 7.07 -22.34
N ASP A 106 -16.22 6.51 -21.13
CA ASP A 106 -15.36 7.08 -20.09
C ASP A 106 -13.89 7.24 -20.55
N TRP A 107 -13.50 6.55 -21.64
CA TRP A 107 -12.17 6.57 -22.23
C TRP A 107 -12.11 7.33 -23.57
N GLU A 108 -13.14 8.12 -23.89
CA GLU A 108 -13.20 8.84 -25.16
C GLU A 108 -11.93 9.68 -25.41
N GLY A 109 -11.34 9.49 -26.59
CA GLY A 109 -10.09 10.11 -26.98
C GLY A 109 -8.81 9.45 -26.43
N TYR A 110 -8.88 8.72 -25.32
CA TYR A 110 -7.68 8.13 -24.69
C TYR A 110 -7.04 7.02 -25.54
N PHE A 111 -7.86 6.26 -26.27
CA PHE A 111 -7.41 5.15 -27.12
C PHE A 111 -7.37 5.51 -28.61
N ASP A 112 -7.39 6.79 -28.98
CA ASP A 112 -7.38 7.23 -30.37
C ASP A 112 -6.13 6.76 -31.15
N TYR A 113 -5.03 6.51 -30.47
CA TYR A 113 -3.83 5.93 -31.08
C TYR A 113 -4.07 4.51 -31.62
N MET A 114 -5.10 3.79 -31.19
CA MET A 114 -5.48 2.49 -31.72
C MET A 114 -6.08 2.57 -33.13
N LYS A 115 -6.54 3.77 -33.56
CA LYS A 115 -7.08 4.01 -34.93
C LYS A 115 -6.06 3.75 -36.04
N GLU A 116 -4.76 3.69 -35.69
CA GLU A 116 -3.72 3.27 -36.63
C GLU A 116 -3.76 1.75 -36.94
N PHE A 117 -4.44 0.97 -36.13
CA PHE A 117 -4.44 -0.50 -36.20
C PHE A 117 -5.83 -1.10 -36.49
N CYS A 118 -6.90 -0.47 -36.02
CA CYS A 118 -8.29 -0.93 -36.19
C CYS A 118 -9.30 0.20 -36.00
N GLU A 119 -10.58 -0.05 -36.26
CA GLU A 119 -11.66 0.85 -35.92
C GLU A 119 -11.78 0.99 -34.38
N VAL A 120 -11.93 2.21 -33.85
CA VAL A 120 -12.13 2.47 -32.42
C VAL A 120 -13.54 2.94 -32.17
N VAL A 121 -14.31 2.22 -31.36
CA VAL A 121 -15.70 2.53 -31.03
C VAL A 121 -15.83 2.78 -29.52
N TYR A 122 -16.26 3.99 -29.15
CA TYR A 122 -16.57 4.36 -27.78
C TYR A 122 -18.05 4.08 -27.48
N LEU A 123 -18.29 3.09 -26.63
CA LEU A 123 -19.65 2.65 -26.30
C LEU A 123 -20.26 3.51 -25.20
N PRO A 124 -21.50 3.99 -25.34
CA PRO A 124 -22.13 4.85 -24.37
C PRO A 124 -22.29 4.14 -23.02
N ARG A 125 -22.09 4.90 -21.93
CA ARG A 125 -22.27 4.41 -20.56
C ARG A 125 -23.73 4.07 -20.28
N THR A 126 -23.97 3.06 -19.46
CA THR A 126 -25.29 2.79 -18.89
C THR A 126 -25.48 3.74 -17.70
N GLU A 127 -26.45 4.67 -17.81
CA GLU A 127 -26.75 5.62 -16.73
C GLU A 127 -27.25 4.89 -15.47
N GLY A 128 -26.85 5.42 -14.29
CA GLY A 128 -27.34 4.96 -12.99
C GLY A 128 -26.71 3.66 -12.45
N ILE A 129 -25.75 3.03 -13.16
CA ILE A 129 -25.09 1.82 -12.68
C ILE A 129 -23.57 1.95 -12.85
N SER A 130 -22.85 1.95 -11.74
CA SER A 130 -21.40 1.85 -11.74
C SER A 130 -20.92 0.81 -10.73
N SER A 131 -19.78 0.18 -11.01
CA SER A 131 -19.11 -0.71 -10.04
C SER A 131 -18.89 -0.02 -8.69
N THR A 132 -18.72 1.29 -8.69
CA THR A 132 -18.56 2.11 -7.50
C THR A 132 -19.86 2.17 -6.69
N MET A 133 -21.03 2.44 -7.33
CA MET A 133 -22.32 2.50 -6.62
C MET A 133 -22.72 1.13 -6.05
N LEU A 134 -22.50 0.04 -6.77
CA LEU A 134 -22.81 -1.31 -6.30
C LEU A 134 -21.86 -1.80 -5.21
N ARG A 135 -20.64 -1.24 -5.15
CA ARG A 135 -19.69 -1.47 -4.05
C ARG A 135 -20.09 -0.71 -2.79
N GLU A 136 -20.66 0.47 -2.94
CA GLU A 136 -21.15 1.32 -1.83
C GLU A 136 -22.38 0.72 -1.14
N GLU A 137 -23.23 -0.04 -1.85
CA GLU A 137 -24.40 -0.72 -1.27
C GLU A 137 -24.08 -2.05 -0.56
N GLN A 138 -22.86 -2.62 -0.73
CA GLN A 138 -22.51 -3.92 -0.16
C GLN A 138 -21.24 -3.83 0.71
N ILE A 139 -21.42 -3.68 2.03
CA ILE A 139 -20.39 -3.78 3.08
C ILE A 139 -19.20 -2.85 2.85
N SER A 140 -19.38 -1.59 3.22
CA SER A 140 -18.32 -0.60 3.37
C SER A 140 -17.89 -0.52 4.84
N VAL A 141 -16.59 -0.63 5.11
CA VAL A 141 -16.02 -0.43 6.44
C VAL A 141 -16.11 1.07 6.77
N ARG A 142 -16.90 1.44 7.77
CA ARG A 142 -16.94 2.81 8.27
C ARG A 142 -15.76 3.05 9.17
N ILE A 143 -14.86 3.95 8.75
CA ILE A 143 -13.62 4.28 9.47
C ILE A 143 -13.83 5.59 10.23
N GLY A 144 -13.62 5.55 11.55
CA GLY A 144 -13.48 6.71 12.41
C GLY A 144 -12.03 7.15 12.54
N ILE A 145 -11.75 8.44 12.51
CA ILE A 145 -10.40 9.00 12.64
C ILE A 145 -10.18 9.57 14.04
N ILE A 146 -9.08 9.17 14.69
CA ILE A 146 -8.66 9.70 15.98
C ILE A 146 -7.43 10.60 15.75
N GLY A 147 -7.58 11.89 16.03
CA GLY A 147 -6.60 12.92 15.72
C GLY A 147 -6.84 13.59 14.37
N THR A 148 -6.67 14.92 14.32
CA THR A 148 -6.98 15.79 13.17
C THR A 148 -5.74 16.46 12.58
N GLY A 149 -4.57 15.90 12.86
CA GLY A 149 -3.27 16.42 12.41
C GLY A 149 -3.01 16.25 10.91
N SER A 150 -1.82 16.64 10.48
CA SER A 150 -1.46 16.65 9.06
C SER A 150 -1.52 15.26 8.38
N ILE A 151 -1.26 14.17 9.12
CA ILE A 151 -1.33 12.82 8.56
C ILE A 151 -2.78 12.41 8.33
N ALA A 152 -3.70 12.72 9.25
CA ALA A 152 -5.13 12.51 9.07
C ALA A 152 -5.67 13.31 7.87
N GLY A 153 -5.20 14.55 7.68
CA GLY A 153 -5.56 15.38 6.53
C GLY A 153 -5.11 14.80 5.18
N ARG A 154 -4.02 14.01 5.17
CA ARG A 154 -3.57 13.27 3.97
C ARG A 154 -4.29 11.93 3.81
N PHE A 155 -4.71 11.30 4.90
CA PHE A 155 -5.42 10.02 4.89
C PHE A 155 -6.78 10.11 4.19
N VAL A 156 -7.58 11.14 4.50
CA VAL A 156 -8.95 11.28 3.95
C VAL A 156 -8.99 11.30 2.42
N PRO A 157 -8.20 12.13 1.70
CA PRO A 157 -8.17 12.08 0.24
C PRO A 157 -7.63 10.76 -0.31
N GLU A 158 -6.65 10.12 0.34
CA GLU A 158 -6.14 8.81 -0.08
C GLU A 158 -7.17 7.68 0.07
N ALA A 159 -8.03 7.74 1.12
CA ALA A 159 -9.10 6.78 1.34
C ALA A 159 -10.13 6.76 0.18
N LYS A 160 -10.34 7.89 -0.50
CA LYS A 160 -11.24 7.99 -1.66
C LYS A 160 -10.79 7.14 -2.86
N PHE A 161 -9.50 6.79 -2.94
CA PHE A 161 -8.97 5.91 -3.98
C PHE A 161 -9.05 4.42 -3.63
N VAL A 162 -9.54 4.09 -2.43
CA VAL A 162 -9.68 2.71 -1.95
C VAL A 162 -11.16 2.38 -1.82
N SER A 163 -11.62 1.34 -2.50
CA SER A 163 -13.01 0.88 -2.41
C SER A 163 -13.25 0.12 -1.10
N GLY A 164 -14.53 -0.01 -0.69
CA GLY A 164 -14.92 -0.78 0.49
C GLY A 164 -14.68 -0.06 1.82
N ASN A 165 -14.46 1.24 1.81
CA ASN A 165 -14.40 2.06 3.01
C ASN A 165 -15.12 3.40 2.84
N THR A 166 -15.53 3.96 3.96
CA THR A 166 -16.03 5.34 4.07
C THR A 166 -15.49 5.95 5.36
N ILE A 167 -15.09 7.22 5.31
CA ILE A 167 -14.76 7.96 6.53
C ILE A 167 -16.05 8.48 7.13
N SER A 168 -16.47 7.90 8.26
CA SER A 168 -17.77 8.18 8.87
C SER A 168 -17.74 9.21 9.99
N ALA A 169 -16.63 9.31 10.72
CA ALA A 169 -16.50 10.16 11.88
C ALA A 169 -15.05 10.59 12.12
N ALA A 170 -14.85 11.66 12.87
CA ALA A 170 -13.56 11.99 13.45
C ALA A 170 -13.71 12.43 14.91
N TYR A 171 -12.64 12.29 15.68
CA TYR A 171 -12.51 12.71 17.06
C TYR A 171 -11.19 13.40 17.33
N ASN A 172 -11.24 14.50 18.04
CA ASN A 172 -10.10 15.18 18.64
C ASN A 172 -10.53 15.69 20.03
N PRO A 173 -9.69 15.61 21.07
CA PRO A 173 -9.99 16.25 22.36
C PRO A 173 -10.36 17.74 22.25
N ASP A 174 -9.75 18.46 21.30
CA ASP A 174 -10.21 19.79 20.89
C ASP A 174 -11.34 19.63 19.85
N HIS A 175 -12.57 19.77 20.33
CA HIS A 175 -13.76 19.59 19.49
C HIS A 175 -13.87 20.66 18.39
N ALA A 176 -13.38 21.88 18.62
CA ALA A 176 -13.40 22.94 17.59
C ALA A 176 -12.46 22.59 16.42
N GLU A 177 -11.29 22.04 16.70
CA GLU A 177 -10.39 21.50 15.65
C GLU A 177 -11.05 20.32 14.92
N CYS A 178 -11.77 19.46 15.65
CA CYS A 178 -12.50 18.33 15.06
C CYS A 178 -13.60 18.80 14.09
N GLU A 179 -14.43 19.77 14.50
CA GLU A 179 -15.49 20.33 13.64
C GLU A 179 -14.89 20.98 12.37
N ALA A 180 -13.81 21.75 12.52
CA ALA A 180 -13.12 22.37 11.39
C ALA A 180 -12.56 21.31 10.43
N PHE A 181 -11.93 20.26 10.95
CA PHE A 181 -11.40 19.15 10.16
C PHE A 181 -12.51 18.40 9.41
N CYS A 182 -13.61 18.05 10.08
CA CYS A 182 -14.75 17.36 9.47
C CYS A 182 -15.37 18.19 8.36
N SER A 183 -15.59 19.48 8.60
CA SER A 183 -16.14 20.41 7.61
C SER A 183 -15.24 20.50 6.36
N ALA A 184 -13.92 20.64 6.54
CA ALA A 184 -12.96 20.75 5.44
C ALA A 184 -12.85 19.47 4.60
N ASN A 185 -13.11 18.30 5.19
CA ASN A 185 -12.94 16.99 4.55
C ASN A 185 -14.26 16.31 4.17
N GLY A 186 -15.41 16.89 4.50
CA GLY A 186 -16.73 16.33 4.23
C GLY A 186 -17.04 15.09 5.06
N ILE A 187 -16.53 15.03 6.30
CA ILE A 187 -16.80 13.93 7.24
C ILE A 187 -18.10 14.21 7.97
N PRO A 188 -19.07 13.28 8.01
CA PRO A 188 -20.43 13.56 8.49
C PRO A 188 -20.52 13.78 9.98
N LEU A 189 -19.65 13.14 10.80
CA LEU A 189 -19.71 13.21 12.27
C LEU A 189 -18.41 13.77 12.86
N ALA A 190 -18.47 14.94 13.48
CA ALA A 190 -17.45 15.43 14.40
C ALA A 190 -17.85 14.98 15.83
N ALA A 191 -17.28 13.88 16.28
CA ALA A 191 -17.63 13.27 17.56
C ALA A 191 -17.15 14.15 18.74
N ARG A 192 -18.01 14.32 19.74
CA ARG A 192 -17.70 15.08 20.97
C ARG A 192 -16.97 14.26 22.00
N THR A 193 -17.22 12.95 21.99
CA THR A 193 -16.55 12.01 22.89
C THR A 193 -15.95 10.85 22.07
N PHE A 194 -15.03 10.15 22.68
CA PHE A 194 -14.43 8.97 22.07
C PHE A 194 -15.46 7.84 21.88
N GLU A 195 -16.40 7.70 22.80
CA GLU A 195 -17.50 6.74 22.72
C GLU A 195 -18.40 7.04 21.52
N GLU A 196 -18.75 8.32 21.29
CA GLU A 196 -19.55 8.74 20.14
C GLU A 196 -18.84 8.40 18.81
N LEU A 197 -17.50 8.56 18.74
CA LEU A 197 -16.73 8.10 17.59
C LEU A 197 -16.89 6.61 17.38
N LEU A 198 -16.71 5.80 18.44
CA LEU A 198 -16.78 4.34 18.35
C LEU A 198 -18.17 3.86 17.90
N ASP A 199 -19.24 4.49 18.37
CA ASP A 199 -20.60 4.18 17.92
C ASP A 199 -20.83 4.53 16.44
N GLY A 200 -20.12 5.54 15.95
CA GLY A 200 -20.21 6.02 14.57
C GLY A 200 -19.42 5.22 13.54
N CYS A 201 -18.62 4.22 13.92
CA CYS A 201 -17.70 3.52 13.01
C CYS A 201 -17.60 2.01 13.26
N ASP A 202 -17.04 1.28 12.32
CA ASP A 202 -16.75 -0.16 12.41
C ASP A 202 -15.28 -0.42 12.72
N ALA A 203 -14.42 0.49 12.27
CA ALA A 203 -12.97 0.47 12.44
C ALA A 203 -12.46 1.88 12.76
N VAL A 204 -11.27 1.98 13.33
CA VAL A 204 -10.63 3.27 13.64
C VAL A 204 -9.25 3.39 13.00
N TYR A 205 -8.94 4.59 12.56
CA TYR A 205 -7.59 5.02 12.21
C TYR A 205 -7.04 5.93 13.30
N VAL A 206 -5.99 5.48 13.98
CA VAL A 206 -5.35 6.21 15.09
C VAL A 206 -4.18 7.02 14.54
N ALA A 207 -4.37 8.33 14.47
CA ALA A 207 -3.44 9.34 13.95
C ALA A 207 -3.19 10.49 14.94
N SER A 208 -3.41 10.21 16.21
CA SER A 208 -3.15 11.10 17.34
C SER A 208 -1.64 11.15 17.66
N PRO A 209 -1.17 11.99 18.58
CA PRO A 209 0.21 11.95 19.04
C PRO A 209 0.60 10.55 19.58
N HIS A 210 1.79 10.06 19.21
CA HIS A 210 2.19 8.66 19.42
C HIS A 210 2.12 8.17 20.87
N TYR A 211 2.34 9.06 21.84
CA TYR A 211 2.22 8.72 23.28
C TYR A 211 0.78 8.39 23.71
N THR A 212 -0.22 8.71 22.88
CA THR A 212 -1.65 8.37 23.14
C THR A 212 -2.10 7.11 22.38
N HIS A 213 -1.27 6.57 21.48
CA HIS A 213 -1.65 5.43 20.64
C HIS A 213 -2.11 4.22 21.46
N TYR A 214 -1.34 3.86 22.51
CA TYR A 214 -1.66 2.70 23.32
C TYR A 214 -3.08 2.74 23.91
N GLU A 215 -3.45 3.86 24.51
CA GLU A 215 -4.75 4.02 25.16
C GLU A 215 -5.90 3.98 24.15
N TYR A 216 -5.79 4.69 23.04
CA TYR A 216 -6.82 4.69 21.99
C TYR A 216 -6.94 3.33 21.29
N VAL A 217 -5.83 2.70 20.96
CA VAL A 217 -5.84 1.37 20.32
C VAL A 217 -6.46 0.34 21.24
N LYS A 218 -6.06 0.33 22.54
CA LYS A 218 -6.61 -0.58 23.55
C LYS A 218 -8.12 -0.43 23.68
N ALA A 219 -8.58 0.78 23.92
CA ALA A 219 -10.01 1.05 24.11
C ALA A 219 -10.84 0.71 22.86
N ALA A 220 -10.31 0.99 21.65
CA ALA A 220 -11.00 0.62 20.41
C ALA A 220 -11.09 -0.90 20.22
N LEU A 221 -10.00 -1.65 20.46
CA LEU A 221 -10.00 -3.11 20.40
C LEU A 221 -10.95 -3.73 21.42
N GLU A 222 -10.95 -3.23 22.67
CA GLU A 222 -11.86 -3.66 23.74
C GLU A 222 -13.32 -3.40 23.40
N ALA A 223 -13.61 -2.30 22.68
CA ALA A 223 -14.92 -1.98 22.12
C ALA A 223 -15.26 -2.79 20.85
N GLY A 224 -14.40 -3.73 20.43
CA GLY A 224 -14.64 -4.60 19.29
C GLY A 224 -14.47 -3.92 17.93
N LYS A 225 -13.65 -2.88 17.84
CA LYS A 225 -13.32 -2.22 16.57
C LYS A 225 -12.03 -2.77 15.98
N ASP A 226 -11.94 -2.79 14.66
CA ASP A 226 -10.70 -3.03 13.93
C ASP A 226 -9.86 -1.75 13.95
N VAL A 227 -8.53 -1.88 14.00
CA VAL A 227 -7.64 -0.72 14.22
C VAL A 227 -6.52 -0.66 13.20
N LEU A 228 -6.37 0.51 12.56
CA LEU A 228 -5.18 0.93 11.83
C LEU A 228 -4.47 2.01 12.67
N CYS A 229 -3.25 1.76 13.11
CA CYS A 229 -2.52 2.69 13.97
C CYS A 229 -1.27 3.24 13.29
N GLU A 230 -1.06 4.55 13.34
CA GLU A 230 0.13 5.23 12.83
C GLU A 230 1.41 4.83 13.55
N THR A 231 2.52 5.08 12.86
CA THR A 231 3.87 4.89 13.41
C THR A 231 4.38 6.18 14.07
N PRO A 232 5.18 6.05 15.13
CA PRO A 232 5.55 4.83 15.89
C PRO A 232 4.34 4.21 16.59
N PHE A 233 4.23 2.87 16.52
CA PHE A 233 3.04 2.17 17.02
C PHE A 233 2.84 2.36 18.53
N VAL A 234 3.81 1.90 19.31
CA VAL A 234 3.87 2.05 20.77
C VAL A 234 5.32 2.19 21.23
N LEU A 235 5.50 2.74 22.44
CA LEU A 235 6.84 3.01 22.99
C LEU A 235 7.41 1.86 23.83
N ARG A 236 6.60 0.86 24.19
CA ARG A 236 7.01 -0.25 25.04
C ARG A 236 6.60 -1.60 24.43
N LEU A 237 7.49 -2.56 24.55
CA LEU A 237 7.28 -3.91 24.08
C LEU A 237 6.02 -4.55 24.69
N THR A 238 5.84 -4.41 26.01
CA THR A 238 4.69 -4.95 26.72
C THR A 238 3.36 -4.40 26.22
N GLN A 239 3.33 -3.14 25.81
CA GLN A 239 2.15 -2.52 25.19
C GLN A 239 1.83 -3.17 23.84
N ALA A 240 2.83 -3.41 22.99
CA ALA A 240 2.63 -4.09 21.71
C ALA A 240 2.08 -5.52 21.90
N GLU A 241 2.68 -6.28 22.83
CA GLU A 241 2.25 -7.65 23.13
C GLU A 241 0.81 -7.69 23.66
N GLU A 242 0.44 -6.77 24.56
CA GLU A 242 -0.91 -6.67 25.11
C GLU A 242 -1.94 -6.33 24.03
N LEU A 243 -1.68 -5.31 23.19
CA LEU A 243 -2.60 -4.90 22.14
C LEU A 243 -2.86 -6.01 21.12
N TYR A 244 -1.83 -6.74 20.70
CA TYR A 244 -2.03 -7.89 19.84
C TYR A 244 -2.78 -9.03 20.52
N SER A 245 -2.56 -9.26 21.82
CA SER A 245 -3.32 -10.24 22.58
C SER A 245 -4.81 -9.88 22.65
N ILE A 246 -5.14 -8.62 22.86
CA ILE A 246 -6.53 -8.13 22.85
C ILE A 246 -7.14 -8.30 21.46
N ALA A 247 -6.42 -7.91 20.40
CA ALA A 247 -6.90 -8.03 19.02
C ALA A 247 -7.23 -9.49 18.67
N GLU A 248 -6.34 -10.43 19.02
CA GLU A 248 -6.55 -11.86 18.83
C GLU A 248 -7.76 -12.39 19.62
N ALA A 249 -7.86 -12.02 20.90
CA ALA A 249 -8.96 -12.45 21.78
C ALA A 249 -10.32 -11.91 21.32
N ARG A 250 -10.33 -10.74 20.68
CA ARG A 250 -11.53 -10.11 20.14
C ARG A 250 -11.80 -10.44 18.66
N HIS A 251 -10.94 -11.21 18.03
CA HIS A 251 -10.99 -11.50 16.58
C HIS A 251 -11.05 -10.21 15.74
N LYS A 252 -10.17 -9.25 16.08
CA LYS A 252 -10.08 -7.96 15.41
C LYS A 252 -8.75 -7.78 14.70
N THR A 253 -8.80 -7.04 13.60
CA THR A 253 -7.61 -6.65 12.86
C THR A 253 -6.91 -5.50 13.59
N LEU A 254 -5.63 -5.68 13.90
CA LEU A 254 -4.73 -4.62 14.32
C LEU A 254 -3.62 -4.49 13.29
N LEU A 255 -3.67 -3.46 12.47
CA LEU A 255 -2.67 -3.17 11.44
C LEU A 255 -1.90 -1.90 11.78
N ILE A 256 -0.60 -1.92 11.51
CA ILE A 256 0.25 -0.74 11.68
C ILE A 256 0.39 -0.02 10.34
N ALA A 257 0.13 1.28 10.35
CA ALA A 257 0.16 2.16 9.19
C ALA A 257 1.60 2.42 8.72
N HIS A 258 2.23 1.38 8.21
CA HIS A 258 3.61 1.41 7.71
C HIS A 258 3.60 1.32 6.18
N LYS A 259 3.24 2.42 5.51
CA LYS A 259 3.02 2.47 4.06
C LYS A 259 4.08 1.78 3.20
N THR A 260 5.37 1.85 3.60
CA THR A 260 6.48 1.19 2.88
C THR A 260 6.27 -0.33 2.80
N ALA A 261 5.76 -0.97 3.88
CA ALA A 261 5.54 -2.41 3.91
C ALA A 261 4.52 -2.87 2.85
N TYR A 262 3.58 -2.01 2.51
CA TYR A 262 2.45 -2.34 1.64
C TYR A 262 2.63 -1.84 0.20
N CYS A 263 3.64 -1.00 -0.09
CA CYS A 263 3.86 -0.48 -1.43
C CYS A 263 4.38 -1.57 -2.39
N PRO A 264 3.92 -1.58 -3.66
CA PRO A 264 4.24 -2.66 -4.63
C PRO A 264 5.73 -2.88 -4.84
N ALA A 265 6.51 -1.80 -4.99
CA ALA A 265 7.95 -1.90 -5.24
C ALA A 265 8.69 -2.56 -4.07
N PHE A 266 8.41 -2.19 -2.83
CA PHE A 266 9.05 -2.79 -1.66
C PHE A 266 8.65 -4.26 -1.51
N ARG A 267 7.39 -4.61 -1.77
CA ARG A 267 6.92 -6.01 -1.77
C ARG A 267 7.67 -6.86 -2.79
N HIS A 268 7.84 -6.34 -4.01
CA HIS A 268 8.61 -7.04 -5.05
C HIS A 268 10.09 -7.16 -4.66
N LEU A 269 10.69 -6.09 -4.15
CA LEU A 269 12.07 -6.11 -3.63
C LEU A 269 12.26 -7.22 -2.60
N VAL A 270 11.37 -7.32 -1.60
CA VAL A 270 11.40 -8.38 -0.57
C VAL A 270 11.27 -9.78 -1.21
N THR A 271 10.37 -9.94 -2.17
CA THR A 271 10.18 -11.22 -2.88
C THR A 271 11.45 -11.64 -3.63
N MET A 272 12.07 -10.71 -4.37
CA MET A 272 13.32 -10.96 -5.10
C MET A 272 14.47 -11.33 -4.15
N LEU A 273 14.59 -10.62 -3.03
CA LEU A 273 15.63 -10.93 -2.03
C LEU A 273 15.43 -12.31 -1.41
N LYS A 274 14.19 -12.67 -1.07
CA LYS A 274 13.86 -14.00 -0.55
C LYS A 274 14.08 -15.12 -1.59
N SER A 275 14.02 -14.83 -2.89
CA SER A 275 14.37 -15.78 -3.95
C SER A 275 15.88 -16.00 -4.11
N GLY A 276 16.71 -15.21 -3.40
CA GLY A 276 18.17 -15.34 -3.43
C GLY A 276 18.83 -14.66 -4.63
N VAL A 277 18.17 -13.70 -5.28
CA VAL A 277 18.66 -13.03 -6.51
C VAL A 277 20.04 -12.39 -6.38
N ILE A 278 20.44 -11.96 -5.18
CA ILE A 278 21.78 -11.42 -4.87
C ILE A 278 22.60 -12.36 -3.98
N GLY A 279 22.22 -13.62 -3.88
CA GLY A 279 22.80 -14.58 -2.97
C GLY A 279 22.36 -14.36 -1.50
N LYS A 280 23.24 -14.70 -0.53
CA LYS A 280 22.96 -14.45 0.89
C LYS A 280 23.15 -12.96 1.22
N ILE A 281 22.20 -12.36 1.93
CA ILE A 281 22.34 -10.98 2.41
C ILE A 281 23.44 -10.94 3.47
N VAL A 282 24.38 -10.01 3.33
CA VAL A 282 25.51 -9.82 4.26
C VAL A 282 25.46 -8.48 5.00
N ASP A 283 24.81 -7.45 4.39
CA ASP A 283 24.65 -6.15 5.03
C ASP A 283 23.41 -5.41 4.52
N ILE A 284 22.80 -4.61 5.39
CA ILE A 284 21.73 -3.66 5.05
C ILE A 284 22.10 -2.30 5.63
N ASN A 285 22.12 -1.28 4.76
CA ASN A 285 22.31 0.11 5.18
C ASN A 285 21.18 0.98 4.68
N ALA A 286 20.53 1.75 5.57
CA ALA A 286 19.42 2.62 5.22
C ALA A 286 19.48 3.94 5.99
N SER A 287 19.03 5.03 5.38
CA SER A 287 18.98 6.33 6.06
C SER A 287 17.62 7.02 5.87
N VAL A 288 17.13 7.65 6.94
CA VAL A 288 15.90 8.47 6.94
C VAL A 288 16.17 9.71 7.77
N THR A 289 16.39 10.83 7.09
CA THR A 289 16.73 12.07 7.77
C THR A 289 16.00 13.26 7.16
N THR A 290 15.63 14.19 8.01
CA THR A 290 15.05 15.49 7.66
C THR A 290 15.72 16.60 8.45
N LEU A 291 15.65 17.82 7.95
CA LEU A 291 15.98 19.01 8.75
C LEU A 291 14.65 19.54 9.30
N THR A 292 14.51 19.47 10.61
CA THR A 292 13.29 19.87 11.32
C THR A 292 13.49 21.24 11.98
N ASP A 293 12.46 22.09 11.91
CA ASP A 293 12.47 23.39 12.58
C ASP A 293 12.62 23.20 14.10
N GLU A 294 13.43 24.05 14.74
CA GLU A 294 13.70 23.98 16.18
C GLU A 294 12.44 24.15 17.06
N LYS A 295 11.37 24.72 16.53
CA LYS A 295 10.08 24.90 17.21
C LYS A 295 9.11 23.75 16.97
N SER A 296 9.52 22.72 16.25
CA SER A 296 8.67 21.57 15.96
C SER A 296 8.34 20.79 17.22
N SER A 297 7.10 20.35 17.37
CA SER A 297 6.66 19.44 18.43
C SER A 297 7.43 18.10 18.44
N LYS A 298 8.01 17.71 17.30
CA LYS A 298 8.87 16.51 17.16
C LYS A 298 10.18 16.58 17.97
N LEU A 299 10.44 17.68 18.64
CA LEU A 299 11.61 17.92 19.49
C LEU A 299 11.22 18.12 20.96
N ASP A 300 10.04 17.65 21.37
CA ASP A 300 9.59 17.74 22.75
C ASP A 300 10.00 16.49 23.54
N HIS A 301 11.02 16.63 24.38
CA HIS A 301 11.51 15.55 25.24
C HIS A 301 10.41 14.94 26.12
N ASN A 302 9.46 15.73 26.61
CA ASN A 302 8.39 15.24 27.49
C ASN A 302 7.38 14.31 26.76
N GLN A 303 7.39 14.33 25.43
CA GLN A 303 6.53 13.52 24.59
C GLN A 303 7.25 12.32 23.96
N TYR A 304 8.48 12.01 24.40
CA TYR A 304 9.33 10.97 23.83
C TYR A 304 9.62 11.16 22.34
N ASP A 305 9.71 12.41 21.87
CA ASP A 305 10.07 12.73 20.50
C ASP A 305 11.57 12.52 20.24
N GLY A 306 12.00 12.71 19.01
CA GLY A 306 13.37 12.51 18.59
C GLY A 306 13.50 11.65 17.34
N SER A 307 14.70 11.61 16.78
CA SER A 307 14.91 10.96 15.49
C SER A 307 14.66 9.45 15.51
N MET A 308 14.94 8.78 16.63
CA MET A 308 14.68 7.36 16.80
C MET A 308 13.18 7.08 16.84
N ASN A 309 12.42 7.80 17.64
CA ASN A 309 10.99 7.59 17.74
C ASN A 309 10.25 7.95 16.45
N GLU A 310 10.62 9.05 15.81
CA GLU A 310 9.97 9.51 14.58
C GLU A 310 10.27 8.66 13.35
N ASN A 311 11.52 8.19 13.21
CA ASN A 311 11.99 7.68 11.92
C ASN A 311 12.51 6.22 11.95
N ALA A 312 12.81 5.63 13.12
CA ALA A 312 13.46 4.31 13.16
C ALA A 312 12.57 3.17 12.63
N CYS A 313 11.24 3.31 12.68
CA CYS A 313 10.33 2.31 12.14
C CYS A 313 10.62 2.03 10.66
N PHE A 314 10.98 3.04 9.86
CA PHE A 314 11.27 2.85 8.45
C PHE A 314 12.46 1.91 8.20
N PRO A 315 13.71 2.19 8.68
CA PRO A 315 14.83 1.29 8.43
C PRO A 315 14.77 -0.01 9.22
N LEU A 316 14.07 -0.08 10.34
CA LEU A 316 13.83 -1.32 11.07
C LEU A 316 13.02 -2.33 10.24
N LEU A 317 12.08 -1.86 9.43
CA LEU A 317 11.27 -2.73 8.57
C LEU A 317 12.11 -3.64 7.67
N PRO A 318 12.97 -3.16 6.74
CA PRO A 318 13.78 -4.03 5.90
C PRO A 318 14.77 -4.88 6.71
N ILE A 319 15.36 -4.34 7.78
CA ILE A 319 16.33 -5.06 8.62
C ILE A 319 15.67 -6.29 9.26
N ILE A 320 14.57 -6.10 9.99
CA ILE A 320 13.87 -7.20 10.67
C ILE A 320 13.25 -8.17 9.67
N LYS A 321 12.66 -7.67 8.58
CA LYS A 321 11.99 -8.49 7.57
C LYS A 321 12.95 -9.39 6.79
N LEU A 322 14.18 -8.95 6.56
CA LEU A 322 15.14 -9.66 5.70
C LEU A 322 16.21 -10.42 6.49
N LEU A 323 16.68 -9.90 7.62
CA LEU A 323 17.69 -10.55 8.45
C LEU A 323 17.10 -11.32 9.64
N GLY A 324 15.81 -11.11 9.92
CA GLY A 324 15.12 -11.80 11.01
C GLY A 324 15.09 -11.02 12.32
N ARG A 325 14.39 -11.58 13.29
CA ARG A 325 14.08 -10.95 14.60
C ARG A 325 15.16 -11.14 15.65
N GLU A 326 16.06 -12.12 15.46
CA GLU A 326 17.08 -12.52 16.43
C GLU A 326 18.35 -11.69 16.28
N VAL A 327 18.33 -10.46 16.76
CA VAL A 327 19.49 -9.57 16.76
C VAL A 327 20.41 -9.95 17.92
N ARG A 328 21.71 -10.14 17.64
CA ARG A 328 22.70 -10.50 18.67
C ARG A 328 23.18 -9.32 19.51
N ASN A 329 23.32 -8.16 18.87
CA ASN A 329 23.70 -6.92 19.54
C ASN A 329 23.29 -5.71 18.70
N ILE A 330 22.94 -4.62 19.37
CA ILE A 330 22.69 -3.33 18.76
C ILE A 330 23.48 -2.29 19.55
N ASN A 331 24.19 -1.39 18.85
CA ASN A 331 24.80 -0.22 19.42
C ASN A 331 24.21 1.04 18.76
N PHE A 332 23.88 2.03 19.58
CA PHE A 332 23.32 3.30 19.14
C PHE A 332 24.31 4.44 19.43
N TYR A 333 24.55 5.29 18.45
CA TYR A 333 25.41 6.46 18.54
C TYR A 333 24.59 7.69 18.25
N SER A 334 24.31 8.50 19.28
CA SER A 334 23.32 9.59 19.22
C SER A 334 23.94 10.95 19.47
N ILE A 335 23.61 11.93 18.63
CA ILE A 335 23.85 13.36 18.86
C ILE A 335 22.60 13.92 19.52
N MET A 336 22.74 14.43 20.73
CA MET A 336 21.63 14.91 21.55
C MET A 336 21.58 16.44 21.57
N LYS A 337 20.36 17.02 21.62
CA LYS A 337 20.08 18.41 21.91
C LYS A 337 18.89 18.50 22.86
N ASN A 338 19.03 19.13 24.02
CA ASN A 338 17.94 19.21 25.02
C ASN A 338 17.30 17.83 25.34
N GLU A 339 18.14 16.83 25.55
CA GLU A 339 17.75 15.43 25.82
C GLU A 339 17.00 14.71 24.70
N VAL A 340 16.79 15.35 23.56
CA VAL A 340 16.20 14.74 22.35
C VAL A 340 17.32 14.34 21.39
N ASP A 341 17.22 13.17 20.79
CA ASP A 341 18.18 12.76 19.77
C ASP A 341 17.87 13.43 18.43
N MET A 342 18.83 14.26 18.00
CA MET A 342 18.78 14.97 16.72
C MET A 342 19.26 14.11 15.55
N TYR A 343 20.08 13.11 15.87
CA TYR A 343 20.62 12.16 14.93
C TYR A 343 21.05 10.91 15.69
N THR A 344 20.69 9.74 15.18
CA THR A 344 21.14 8.46 15.72
C THR A 344 21.57 7.53 14.60
N LYS A 345 22.76 6.95 14.74
CA LYS A 345 23.21 5.80 13.95
C LYS A 345 23.10 4.54 14.80
N ALA A 346 22.36 3.54 14.30
CA ALA A 346 22.29 2.23 14.93
C ALA A 346 23.06 1.20 14.08
N VAL A 347 23.79 0.30 14.77
CA VAL A 347 24.58 -0.78 14.15
C VAL A 347 24.15 -2.10 14.76
N PHE A 348 23.72 -3.01 13.91
CA PHE A 348 23.17 -4.33 14.25
C PHE A 348 24.18 -5.42 13.91
N ARG A 349 24.32 -6.38 14.80
CA ARG A 349 25.07 -7.61 14.58
C ARG A 349 24.13 -8.81 14.61
N TYR A 350 24.13 -9.56 13.53
CA TYR A 350 23.55 -10.89 13.41
C TYR A 350 24.66 -11.95 13.38
N ASP A 351 24.31 -13.22 13.32
CA ASP A 351 25.34 -14.29 13.22
C ASP A 351 26.11 -14.25 11.90
N ASN A 352 25.41 -13.99 10.81
CA ASN A 352 25.98 -14.06 9.46
C ASN A 352 25.80 -12.76 8.65
N ALA A 353 25.35 -11.68 9.28
CA ALA A 353 25.12 -10.41 8.62
C ALA A 353 25.25 -9.23 9.59
N THR A 354 25.43 -8.05 9.01
CA THR A 354 25.33 -6.79 9.72
C THR A 354 24.18 -5.96 9.16
N ALA A 355 23.74 -4.97 9.92
CA ALA A 355 22.93 -3.90 9.37
C ALA A 355 23.27 -2.59 10.07
N SER A 356 23.00 -1.48 9.43
CA SER A 356 23.05 -0.17 10.07
C SER A 356 21.99 0.75 9.49
N PHE A 357 21.56 1.69 10.33
CA PHE A 357 20.76 2.79 9.83
C PHE A 357 21.17 4.13 10.42
N GLN A 358 20.76 5.20 9.74
CA GLN A 358 20.84 6.55 10.24
C GLN A 358 19.46 7.19 10.22
N VAL A 359 19.05 7.74 11.35
CA VAL A 359 17.85 8.56 11.48
C VAL A 359 18.21 9.94 12.00
N GLY A 360 17.53 10.98 11.57
CA GLY A 360 17.87 12.34 11.99
C GLY A 360 16.76 13.35 11.76
N LEU A 361 16.67 14.30 12.71
CA LEU A 361 15.84 15.51 12.64
C LEU A 361 16.69 16.79 12.54
N GLY A 362 18.00 16.67 12.79
CA GLY A 362 18.98 17.78 12.78
C GLY A 362 20.14 17.57 11.80
N ALA A 363 20.12 16.50 11.01
CA ALA A 363 21.14 16.21 10.01
C ALA A 363 20.50 15.68 8.73
N LYS A 364 21.06 15.98 7.58
CA LYS A 364 20.59 15.49 6.28
C LYS A 364 21.56 14.48 5.69
N THR A 365 21.04 13.30 5.32
CA THR A 365 21.76 12.27 4.57
C THR A 365 21.11 12.08 3.21
N GLU A 366 21.67 11.20 2.35
CA GLU A 366 21.12 10.91 1.03
C GLU A 366 19.69 10.39 1.10
N GLY A 367 19.35 9.53 2.06
CA GLY A 367 18.01 8.93 2.16
C GLY A 367 17.83 7.71 1.23
N ASN A 368 18.91 7.02 0.94
CA ASN A 368 18.96 5.77 0.17
C ASN A 368 18.96 4.53 1.06
N MET A 369 18.77 3.36 0.44
CA MET A 369 18.98 2.06 1.06
C MET A 369 19.85 1.18 0.15
N VAL A 370 20.82 0.48 0.74
CA VAL A 370 21.64 -0.52 0.07
C VAL A 370 21.51 -1.85 0.79
N ILE A 371 21.26 -2.91 0.03
CA ILE A 371 21.18 -4.28 0.53
C ILE A 371 22.25 -5.09 -0.20
N SER A 372 23.30 -5.46 0.50
CA SER A 372 24.48 -6.16 -0.04
C SER A 372 24.34 -7.67 0.12
N GLY A 373 24.64 -8.41 -0.92
CA GLY A 373 24.62 -9.87 -0.94
C GLY A 373 25.91 -10.46 -1.47
N THR A 374 26.01 -11.80 -1.42
CA THR A 374 27.23 -12.53 -1.86
C THR A 374 27.41 -12.61 -3.38
N GLN A 375 26.40 -12.24 -4.16
CA GLN A 375 26.42 -12.30 -5.63
C GLN A 375 26.09 -10.95 -6.30
N GLY A 376 25.68 -9.96 -5.54
CA GLY A 376 25.31 -8.63 -6.03
C GLY A 376 24.71 -7.79 -4.91
N TYR A 377 24.18 -6.64 -5.24
CA TYR A 377 23.49 -5.79 -4.29
C TYR A 377 22.27 -5.10 -4.91
N ILE A 378 21.36 -4.66 -4.05
CA ILE A 378 20.24 -3.82 -4.45
C ILE A 378 20.48 -2.41 -3.93
N TYR A 379 20.32 -1.43 -4.83
CA TYR A 379 20.32 -0.01 -4.52
C TYR A 379 18.92 0.55 -4.67
N VAL A 380 18.40 1.17 -3.61
CA VAL A 380 17.13 1.89 -3.61
C VAL A 380 17.43 3.37 -3.39
N PRO A 381 17.22 4.24 -4.37
CA PRO A 381 17.54 5.66 -4.23
C PRO A 381 16.58 6.39 -3.29
N ALA A 382 16.94 7.62 -3.00
CA ALA A 382 16.14 8.52 -2.14
C ALA A 382 14.85 8.97 -2.85
N PRO A 383 13.72 9.04 -2.12
CA PRO A 383 13.52 8.59 -0.76
C PRO A 383 13.12 7.10 -0.73
N TRP A 384 14.01 6.23 -0.28
CA TRP A 384 13.82 4.79 -0.36
C TRP A 384 12.53 4.29 0.32
N TRP A 385 12.03 4.97 1.34
CA TRP A 385 10.77 4.61 2.03
C TRP A 385 9.50 4.94 1.22
N LYS A 386 9.64 5.66 0.10
CA LYS A 386 8.65 5.81 -0.97
C LYS A 386 9.16 5.09 -2.22
N THR A 387 9.46 3.80 -2.10
CA THR A 387 10.09 3.02 -3.18
C THR A 387 9.27 3.12 -4.47
N ASP A 388 9.81 3.75 -5.48
CA ASP A 388 9.26 3.86 -6.84
C ASP A 388 10.10 3.09 -7.85
N TYR A 389 11.39 2.89 -7.57
CA TYR A 389 12.23 1.96 -8.29
C TYR A 389 13.40 1.46 -7.43
N PHE A 390 14.04 0.37 -7.88
CA PHE A 390 15.29 -0.12 -7.32
C PHE A 390 16.14 -0.76 -8.41
N GLU A 391 17.43 -0.85 -8.15
CA GLU A 391 18.42 -1.41 -9.08
C GLU A 391 19.07 -2.64 -8.47
N LEU A 392 19.08 -3.75 -9.23
CA LEU A 392 19.95 -4.88 -8.97
C LEU A 392 21.27 -4.64 -9.69
N ARG A 393 22.37 -4.73 -8.97
CA ARG A 393 23.70 -4.50 -9.49
C ARG A 393 24.60 -5.69 -9.17
N PHE A 394 25.28 -6.17 -10.19
CA PHE A 394 26.14 -7.33 -10.15
C PHE A 394 27.56 -6.96 -10.60
N GLU A 395 28.53 -7.86 -10.36
CA GLU A 395 29.90 -7.70 -10.86
C GLU A 395 29.92 -7.63 -12.40
N ASP A 396 29.18 -8.54 -13.07
CA ASP A 396 28.87 -8.41 -14.48
C ASP A 396 27.77 -7.37 -14.70
N GLN A 397 28.15 -6.19 -15.19
CA GLN A 397 27.23 -5.08 -15.43
C GLN A 397 26.11 -5.40 -16.44
N ASN A 398 26.28 -6.39 -17.30
CA ASN A 398 25.24 -6.83 -18.23
C ASN A 398 24.08 -7.50 -17.53
N MET A 399 24.27 -7.96 -16.31
CA MET A 399 23.21 -8.52 -15.46
C MET A 399 22.44 -7.48 -14.68
N ASN A 400 22.86 -6.22 -14.68
CA ASN A 400 22.19 -5.15 -13.96
C ASN A 400 20.75 -4.96 -14.45
N ARG A 401 19.85 -4.75 -13.52
CA ARG A 401 18.41 -4.57 -13.79
C ARG A 401 17.86 -3.40 -13.00
N LYS A 402 16.89 -2.69 -13.59
CA LYS A 402 16.10 -1.65 -12.94
C LYS A 402 14.65 -2.09 -12.91
N CYS A 403 14.03 -2.02 -11.74
CA CYS A 403 12.63 -2.33 -11.53
C CYS A 403 11.89 -1.05 -11.16
N PHE A 404 10.94 -0.63 -11.98
CA PHE A 404 10.19 0.61 -11.82
C PHE A 404 8.74 0.31 -11.42
N TYR A 405 8.23 1.06 -10.46
CA TYR A 405 6.85 0.99 -9.98
C TYR A 405 6.31 2.40 -9.78
N PRO A 406 5.09 2.71 -10.27
CA PRO A 406 4.48 3.99 -9.95
C PRO A 406 4.17 4.05 -8.45
N PHE A 407 4.71 5.03 -7.74
CA PHE A 407 4.31 5.32 -6.37
C PHE A 407 3.10 6.26 -6.40
N MET A 408 1.96 5.77 -5.94
CA MET A 408 0.69 6.47 -6.06
C MET A 408 0.41 7.35 -4.85
N GLY A 409 0.16 8.63 -5.09
CA GLY A 409 -0.20 9.62 -4.07
C GLY A 409 0.84 9.73 -2.96
N GLU A 410 0.37 9.79 -1.72
CA GLU A 410 1.22 9.79 -0.52
C GLU A 410 1.57 8.37 -0.02
N GLY A 411 1.04 7.34 -0.69
CA GLY A 411 1.24 5.92 -0.34
C GLY A 411 0.33 5.40 0.78
N LEU A 412 -0.48 6.24 1.40
CA LEU A 412 -1.40 5.83 2.46
C LEU A 412 -2.50 4.89 1.92
N ARG A 413 -2.88 5.03 0.65
CA ARG A 413 -3.83 4.12 -0.02
C ARG A 413 -3.40 2.66 0.02
N TYR A 414 -2.11 2.36 0.08
CA TYR A 414 -1.63 0.97 0.15
C TYR A 414 -1.93 0.33 1.50
N GLU A 415 -1.73 1.07 2.61
CA GLU A 415 -2.07 0.59 3.95
C GLU A 415 -3.58 0.56 4.20
N ILE A 416 -4.32 1.57 3.70
CA ILE A 416 -5.79 1.58 3.76
C ILE A 416 -6.36 0.36 3.05
N ARG A 417 -5.85 0.05 1.83
CA ARG A 417 -6.27 -1.13 1.08
C ARG A 417 -6.00 -2.41 1.85
N GLU A 418 -4.80 -2.55 2.39
CA GLU A 418 -4.44 -3.74 3.18
C GLU A 418 -5.36 -3.89 4.39
N PHE A 419 -5.61 -2.79 5.12
CA PHE A 419 -6.50 -2.78 6.28
C PHE A 419 -7.92 -3.20 5.92
N VAL A 420 -8.52 -2.57 4.92
CA VAL A 420 -9.86 -2.91 4.44
C VAL A 420 -9.93 -4.36 3.94
N SER A 421 -8.90 -4.81 3.22
CA SER A 421 -8.82 -6.18 2.73
C SER A 421 -8.78 -7.20 3.86
N GLN A 422 -8.01 -6.96 4.91
CA GLN A 422 -7.92 -7.85 6.07
C GLN A 422 -9.24 -7.93 6.86
N ILE A 423 -10.00 -6.84 6.92
CA ILE A 423 -11.32 -6.84 7.56
C ILE A 423 -12.35 -7.61 6.72
N LEU A 424 -12.39 -7.34 5.42
CA LEU A 424 -13.41 -7.92 4.53
C LEU A 424 -13.09 -9.36 4.11
N ASN A 425 -11.81 -9.74 4.06
CA ASN A 425 -11.33 -11.03 3.58
C ASN A 425 -10.21 -11.59 4.49
N PRO A 426 -10.49 -11.88 5.75
CA PRO A 426 -9.46 -12.28 6.73
C PRO A 426 -8.71 -13.56 6.32
N GLU A 427 -9.33 -14.44 5.52
CA GLU A 427 -8.72 -15.67 5.02
C GLU A 427 -7.67 -15.42 3.91
N GLN A 428 -7.65 -14.23 3.29
CA GLN A 428 -6.72 -13.86 2.22
C GLN A 428 -5.55 -13.00 2.69
N ASN A 429 -5.33 -12.94 4.00
CA ASN A 429 -4.27 -12.11 4.60
C ASN A 429 -2.89 -12.56 4.13
N LEU A 430 -2.16 -11.65 3.49
CA LEU A 430 -0.80 -11.91 3.00
C LEU A 430 0.28 -11.68 4.05
N TYR A 431 -0.07 -11.25 5.26
CA TYR A 431 0.85 -10.95 6.36
C TYR A 431 2.09 -10.16 5.91
N LEU A 432 1.87 -9.10 5.16
CA LEU A 432 2.94 -8.26 4.60
C LEU A 432 3.83 -7.64 5.69
N LEU A 433 3.24 -7.39 6.85
CA LEU A 433 3.92 -6.97 8.07
C LEU A 433 3.31 -7.78 9.24
N THR A 434 4.10 -8.68 9.83
CA THR A 434 3.58 -9.61 10.83
C THR A 434 3.64 -9.04 12.24
N LYS A 435 2.80 -9.56 13.15
CA LYS A 435 2.84 -9.28 14.59
C LYS A 435 4.26 -9.42 15.16
N GLU A 436 4.93 -10.51 14.83
CA GLU A 436 6.27 -10.79 15.35
C GLU A 436 7.31 -9.79 14.85
N GLU A 437 7.18 -9.30 13.62
CA GLU A 437 8.05 -8.25 13.07
C GLU A 437 7.82 -6.93 13.82
N ILE A 438 6.57 -6.55 14.07
CA ILE A 438 6.22 -5.34 14.84
C ILE A 438 6.73 -5.43 16.27
N ILE A 439 6.55 -6.56 16.93
CA ILE A 439 7.06 -6.80 18.29
C ILE A 439 8.60 -6.69 18.32
N ALA A 440 9.30 -7.22 17.33
CA ALA A 440 10.75 -7.09 17.24
C ALA A 440 11.19 -5.63 17.02
N MET A 441 10.46 -4.86 16.21
CA MET A 441 10.73 -3.42 16.04
C MET A 441 10.49 -2.64 17.34
N ALA A 442 9.38 -2.91 18.04
CA ALA A 442 9.08 -2.30 19.34
C ALA A 442 10.16 -2.60 20.40
N ARG A 443 10.70 -3.81 20.40
CA ARG A 443 11.82 -4.19 21.29
C ARG A 443 13.07 -3.35 21.02
N VAL A 444 13.44 -3.12 19.77
CA VAL A 444 14.60 -2.27 19.42
C VAL A 444 14.37 -0.84 19.88
N GLN A 445 13.16 -0.35 19.75
CA GLN A 445 12.79 0.99 20.16
C GLN A 445 12.83 1.16 21.70
N GLU A 446 12.29 0.18 22.42
CA GLU A 446 12.35 0.13 23.89
C GLU A 446 13.80 0.00 24.40
N ASP A 447 14.65 -0.82 23.76
CA ASP A 447 16.09 -0.94 24.11
C ASP A 447 16.78 0.42 24.01
N TYR A 448 16.45 1.21 22.98
CA TYR A 448 16.95 2.58 22.83
C TYR A 448 16.44 3.53 23.92
N ILE A 449 15.12 3.55 24.16
CA ILE A 449 14.50 4.40 25.20
C ILE A 449 15.09 4.09 26.59
N ASN A 450 15.35 2.81 26.87
CA ASN A 450 15.96 2.37 28.13
C ASN A 450 17.48 2.62 28.21
N GLY A 451 18.08 3.24 27.20
CA GLY A 451 19.51 3.60 27.15
C GLY A 451 20.45 2.40 26.96
N LYS A 452 19.95 1.25 26.51
CA LYS A 452 20.76 0.04 26.31
C LYS A 452 21.71 0.22 25.12
N ASN A 453 23.00 0.20 25.39
CA ASN A 453 24.08 0.44 24.41
C ASN A 453 23.92 1.77 23.64
N VAL A 454 23.42 2.80 24.29
CA VAL A 454 23.29 4.13 23.72
C VAL A 454 24.51 4.96 24.12
N TYR A 455 25.26 5.38 23.11
CA TYR A 455 26.47 6.22 23.27
C TYR A 455 26.14 7.65 22.80
N LYS A 456 26.09 8.57 23.75
CA LYS A 456 25.88 10.00 23.46
C LYS A 456 27.18 10.60 22.95
N LEU A 457 27.15 11.17 21.75
CA LEU A 457 28.26 11.86 21.13
C LEU A 457 28.22 13.35 21.55
N SER A 458 29.37 13.89 21.89
CA SER A 458 29.57 15.30 22.31
C SER A 458 29.77 16.21 21.09
#